data_2167bfa973021c4187d903e0e93919ac
#
_entry.id   2167bfa973021c4187d903e0e93919ac
#
_cell.length_a   1.000
_cell.length_b   1.000
_cell.length_c   1.000
_cell.angle_alpha   90.00
_cell.angle_beta   90.00
_cell.angle_gamma   90.00
#
_symmetry.space_group_name_H-M   'P 1'
#
loop_
_entity.id
_entity.type
_entity.pdbx_description
1 polymer ?
#
loop_
_entity_poly.entity_id
_entity_poly.type
_entity_poly.pdbx_seq_one_letter_code
_entity_poly.pdbx_strand_id
1 'polypeptide(L)'
;MLPSTGRHRRTRTLSIAAAVACAAGAGGVYLGLSTGGAQAASAAVTVSTTAQLEAAVKNATAGTVIQVRGGTYYPAATLKSTANGTSSAPITLRAHGAEKVRIDGSKLPAGSWLAGIYGDHWTVQDLAFVNSPAQGFVATSSVGGVFRNLITADNGDSGFTLRGDGTTGNLVQNLDSHGNYDPAGHGQNADGIAVKFGSGTGNRITGARLYNNSDDGVDLWQFSSPVTIEHSWAFGNGENRWNDAAFEGNGNGFKLGGGGASVAHVVNNNAAWDNTLHGFTENSNTGALALNRNTAYANAQSGFYFATGTARLGKNLAVGDKGGAAKLGSSTVSAGNNWDSGIATPPFRSTDATTAYGARRADGSLPATTFLTTGSTTIGSTMD
;
A
#
# COMPACT_ATOMS: atom_id res chain seq x y z
N MET A 1 -23.96 42.49 -49.65
CA MET A 1 -24.15 41.21 -50.34
C MET A 1 -23.99 40.10 -49.32
N LEU A 2 -25.08 39.52 -48.92
CA LEU A 2 -25.18 38.24 -48.26
C LEU A 2 -25.24 37.12 -49.31
N PRO A 3 -24.84 35.91 -49.07
CA PRO A 3 -25.73 34.89 -48.54
C PRO A 3 -25.04 33.95 -47.55
N SER A 4 -25.60 33.13 -46.77
CA SER A 4 -26.80 32.42 -46.39
C SER A 4 -26.39 31.12 -45.69
N THR A 5 -26.88 30.96 -44.54
CA THR A 5 -27.24 29.82 -43.69
C THR A 5 -27.03 28.38 -44.21
N GLY A 6 -26.53 27.53 -43.31
CA GLY A 6 -26.61 26.06 -43.40
C GLY A 6 -26.48 25.38 -42.07
N ARG A 7 -27.61 25.19 -41.36
CA ARG A 7 -27.70 24.33 -40.15
C ARG A 7 -27.82 22.86 -40.56
N HIS A 8 -26.88 22.01 -40.20
CA HIS A 8 -27.09 20.57 -40.25
C HIS A 8 -27.55 20.00 -38.91
N ARG A 9 -28.79 19.59 -38.83
CA ARG A 9 -29.36 18.70 -37.79
C ARG A 9 -28.74 17.30 -37.93
N ARG A 10 -28.21 16.75 -36.86
CA ARG A 10 -27.90 15.33 -36.77
C ARG A 10 -29.08 14.58 -36.19
N THR A 11 -29.70 13.75 -37.01
CA THR A 11 -30.73 12.78 -36.64
C THR A 11 -30.06 11.57 -35.96
N ARG A 12 -30.55 11.18 -34.80
CA ARG A 12 -30.22 9.92 -34.14
C ARG A 12 -31.15 8.83 -34.70
N THR A 13 -30.60 7.78 -35.28
CA THR A 13 -31.33 6.61 -35.70
C THR A 13 -31.26 5.55 -34.58
N LEU A 14 -32.39 5.18 -34.01
CA LEU A 14 -32.54 3.97 -33.21
C LEU A 14 -32.71 2.77 -34.15
N SER A 15 -31.91 1.74 -33.99
CA SER A 15 -32.11 0.47 -34.68
C SER A 15 -32.83 -0.52 -33.77
N ILE A 16 -34.03 -0.88 -34.13
CA ILE A 16 -34.81 -1.95 -33.53
C ILE A 16 -34.52 -3.23 -34.35
N ALA A 17 -34.07 -4.26 -33.69
CA ALA A 17 -33.88 -5.58 -34.28
C ALA A 17 -35.22 -6.35 -34.29
N ALA A 18 -35.72 -6.67 -35.50
CA ALA A 18 -36.83 -7.58 -35.66
C ALA A 18 -36.30 -8.92 -36.19
N ALA A 19 -36.69 -10.01 -35.53
CA ALA A 19 -36.44 -11.37 -35.99
C ALA A 19 -37.44 -11.77 -37.07
N VAL A 20 -36.97 -12.29 -38.21
CA VAL A 20 -37.79 -12.96 -39.19
C VAL A 20 -37.15 -14.33 -39.52
N ALA A 21 -37.89 -15.39 -39.24
CA ALA A 21 -37.58 -16.73 -39.75
C ALA A 21 -38.26 -16.92 -41.09
N CYS A 22 -37.57 -17.45 -42.13
CA CYS A 22 -38.15 -18.31 -43.16
C CYS A 22 -37.08 -18.91 -44.08
N ALA A 23 -37.12 -20.19 -44.16
CA ALA A 23 -36.93 -21.25 -45.16
C ALA A 23 -36.05 -21.05 -46.42
N ALA A 24 -35.13 -22.00 -46.57
CA ALA A 24 -34.65 -22.76 -47.70
C ALA A 24 -34.35 -22.08 -49.05
N GLY A 25 -33.07 -22.10 -49.43
CA GLY A 25 -32.57 -21.88 -50.77
C GLY A 25 -31.03 -21.95 -50.79
N ALA A 26 -30.49 -22.94 -51.52
CA ALA A 26 -29.07 -23.21 -51.63
C ALA A 26 -28.32 -22.04 -52.29
N GLY A 27 -27.38 -21.45 -51.55
CA GLY A 27 -26.42 -20.46 -52.05
C GLY A 27 -25.47 -20.11 -50.92
N GLY A 28 -24.24 -20.62 -51.01
CA GLY A 28 -23.23 -20.42 -49.96
C GLY A 28 -22.84 -18.96 -49.77
N VAL A 29 -23.24 -18.37 -48.64
CA VAL A 29 -22.69 -17.15 -48.11
C VAL A 29 -21.94 -17.53 -46.84
N TYR A 30 -20.61 -17.44 -46.88
CA TYR A 30 -19.77 -17.52 -45.71
C TYR A 30 -20.02 -16.28 -44.85
N LEU A 31 -20.92 -16.35 -43.91
CA LEU A 31 -21.01 -15.43 -42.81
C LEU A 31 -19.94 -15.86 -41.79
N GLY A 32 -18.84 -15.12 -41.74
CA GLY A 32 -17.84 -15.21 -40.67
C GLY A 32 -18.53 -14.86 -39.35
N LEU A 33 -19.01 -15.86 -38.62
CA LEU A 33 -19.33 -15.71 -37.21
C LEU A 33 -18.03 -15.48 -36.49
N SER A 34 -17.72 -14.22 -36.17
CA SER A 34 -16.76 -13.92 -35.10
C SER A 34 -17.38 -14.48 -33.81
N THR A 35 -17.03 -15.69 -33.45
CA THR A 35 -17.21 -16.19 -32.09
C THR A 35 -16.32 -15.40 -31.18
N GLY A 36 -16.80 -14.24 -30.72
CA GLY A 36 -16.28 -13.63 -29.53
C GLY A 36 -16.51 -14.66 -28.43
N GLY A 37 -15.49 -15.46 -28.12
CA GLY A 37 -15.54 -16.41 -27.03
C GLY A 37 -15.81 -15.63 -25.78
N ALA A 38 -17.02 -15.75 -25.23
CA ALA A 38 -17.24 -15.39 -23.84
C ALA A 38 -16.27 -16.25 -23.04
N GLN A 39 -15.22 -15.64 -22.53
CA GLN A 39 -14.27 -16.31 -21.65
C GLN A 39 -15.08 -16.78 -20.46
N ALA A 40 -15.24 -18.09 -20.34
CA ALA A 40 -15.97 -18.70 -19.24
C ALA A 40 -15.36 -18.15 -17.95
N ALA A 41 -16.19 -17.55 -17.10
CA ALA A 41 -15.75 -17.10 -15.79
C ALA A 41 -15.08 -18.29 -15.11
N SER A 42 -13.78 -18.16 -14.80
CA SER A 42 -13.03 -19.23 -14.13
C SER A 42 -13.77 -19.58 -12.84
N ALA A 43 -14.13 -20.85 -12.67
CA ALA A 43 -14.81 -21.31 -11.47
C ALA A 43 -13.92 -21.02 -10.25
N ALA A 44 -14.52 -20.46 -9.19
CA ALA A 44 -13.79 -20.20 -7.95
C ALA A 44 -13.32 -21.54 -7.34
N VAL A 45 -12.04 -21.61 -7.02
CA VAL A 45 -11.41 -22.75 -6.33
C VAL A 45 -11.44 -22.48 -4.83
N THR A 46 -12.18 -23.28 -4.07
CA THR A 46 -12.18 -23.19 -2.60
C THR A 46 -11.15 -24.15 -2.02
N VAL A 47 -10.26 -23.65 -1.16
CA VAL A 47 -9.19 -24.41 -0.51
C VAL A 47 -9.37 -24.39 1.00
N SER A 48 -9.07 -25.52 1.66
CA SER A 48 -9.22 -25.71 3.10
C SER A 48 -8.00 -26.37 3.76
N THR A 49 -6.97 -26.68 2.98
CA THR A 49 -5.70 -27.23 3.49
C THR A 49 -4.50 -26.48 2.91
N THR A 50 -3.35 -26.53 3.59
CA THR A 50 -2.11 -25.91 3.11
C THR A 50 -1.72 -26.43 1.73
N ALA A 51 -1.77 -27.74 1.50
CA ALA A 51 -1.42 -28.34 0.20
C ALA A 51 -2.34 -27.86 -0.94
N GLN A 52 -3.64 -27.70 -0.67
CA GLN A 52 -4.58 -27.15 -1.66
C GLN A 52 -4.27 -25.66 -1.95
N LEU A 53 -3.94 -24.85 -0.93
CA LEU A 53 -3.57 -23.46 -1.10
C LEU A 53 -2.28 -23.33 -1.94
N GLU A 54 -1.22 -24.07 -1.61
CA GLU A 54 0.04 -24.09 -2.35
C GLU A 54 -0.19 -24.48 -3.82
N ALA A 55 -0.95 -25.54 -4.06
CA ALA A 55 -1.28 -26.00 -5.41
C ALA A 55 -2.11 -24.95 -6.18
N ALA A 56 -3.09 -24.33 -5.56
CA ALA A 56 -3.95 -23.33 -6.20
C ALA A 56 -3.15 -22.07 -6.59
N VAL A 57 -2.28 -21.57 -5.71
CA VAL A 57 -1.43 -20.40 -5.98
C VAL A 57 -0.40 -20.71 -7.09
N LYS A 58 0.23 -21.87 -7.03
CA LYS A 58 1.21 -22.32 -8.04
C LYS A 58 0.61 -22.48 -9.43
N ASN A 59 -0.62 -23.01 -9.52
CA ASN A 59 -1.27 -23.33 -10.78
C ASN A 59 -2.28 -22.26 -11.25
N ALA A 60 -2.31 -21.10 -10.59
CA ALA A 60 -3.21 -20.02 -10.97
C ALA A 60 -2.94 -19.52 -12.39
N THR A 61 -4.01 -19.13 -13.08
CA THR A 61 -3.97 -18.51 -14.40
C THR A 61 -4.89 -17.30 -14.41
N ALA A 62 -4.84 -16.48 -15.45
CA ALA A 62 -5.69 -15.29 -15.57
C ALA A 62 -7.17 -15.64 -15.32
N GLY A 63 -7.82 -14.86 -14.45
CA GLY A 63 -9.20 -15.04 -14.03
C GLY A 63 -9.42 -16.06 -12.89
N THR A 64 -8.40 -16.79 -12.45
CA THR A 64 -8.52 -17.72 -11.31
C THR A 64 -8.93 -16.97 -10.04
N VAL A 65 -9.94 -17.50 -9.32
CA VAL A 65 -10.36 -17.01 -8.01
C VAL A 65 -10.12 -18.12 -6.97
N ILE A 66 -9.15 -17.88 -6.07
CA ILE A 66 -8.83 -18.80 -4.97
C ILE A 66 -9.49 -18.27 -3.70
N GLN A 67 -10.44 -19.04 -3.15
CA GLN A 67 -11.13 -18.74 -1.90
C GLN A 67 -10.59 -19.63 -0.79
N VAL A 68 -9.99 -19.02 0.22
CA VAL A 68 -9.36 -19.73 1.33
C VAL A 68 -10.32 -19.80 2.52
N ARG A 69 -10.63 -21.02 2.96
CA ARG A 69 -11.48 -21.22 4.15
C ARG A 69 -10.76 -20.74 5.41
N GLY A 70 -11.55 -20.33 6.40
CA GLY A 70 -11.04 -19.90 7.69
C GLY A 70 -10.17 -20.95 8.37
N GLY A 71 -9.08 -20.50 8.99
CA GLY A 71 -8.11 -21.37 9.67
C GLY A 71 -6.68 -20.88 9.51
N THR A 72 -5.73 -21.68 10.02
CA THR A 72 -4.30 -21.40 9.91
C THR A 72 -3.64 -22.39 8.96
N TYR A 73 -2.88 -21.86 8.02
CA TYR A 73 -2.15 -22.57 6.97
C TYR A 73 -0.67 -22.44 7.22
N TYR A 74 0.07 -23.54 7.19
CA TYR A 74 1.52 -23.61 7.46
C TYR A 74 2.27 -24.08 6.22
N PRO A 75 2.63 -23.18 5.29
CA PRO A 75 3.46 -23.57 4.14
C PRO A 75 4.83 -24.08 4.58
N ALA A 76 5.32 -25.12 3.90
CA ALA A 76 6.67 -25.64 4.11
C ALA A 76 7.70 -25.01 3.18
N ALA A 77 7.26 -24.21 2.21
CA ALA A 77 8.07 -23.40 1.30
C ALA A 77 7.34 -22.11 0.99
N THR A 78 8.04 -21.10 0.47
CA THR A 78 7.44 -19.82 0.04
C THR A 78 6.21 -20.06 -0.83
N LEU A 79 5.08 -19.48 -0.45
CA LEU A 79 3.85 -19.46 -1.26
C LEU A 79 4.09 -18.56 -2.48
N LYS A 80 4.49 -19.15 -3.62
CA LYS A 80 5.03 -18.43 -4.78
C LYS A 80 4.18 -18.59 -6.03
N SER A 81 3.98 -17.48 -6.77
CA SER A 81 3.44 -17.51 -8.13
C SER A 81 4.17 -16.56 -9.07
N THR A 82 4.34 -17.01 -10.33
CA THR A 82 4.83 -16.20 -11.47
C THR A 82 3.74 -16.00 -12.51
N ALA A 83 2.50 -16.42 -12.22
CA ALA A 83 1.38 -16.32 -13.15
C ALA A 83 0.92 -14.87 -13.29
N ASN A 84 0.63 -14.45 -14.52
CA ASN A 84 0.03 -13.16 -14.81
C ASN A 84 -1.48 -13.28 -14.93
N GLY A 85 -2.20 -12.42 -14.22
CA GLY A 85 -3.56 -12.04 -14.57
C GLY A 85 -3.56 -11.02 -15.70
N THR A 86 -4.73 -10.47 -15.98
CA THR A 86 -4.89 -9.28 -16.84
C THR A 86 -5.81 -8.29 -16.14
N SER A 87 -5.88 -7.07 -16.61
CA SER A 87 -6.78 -6.05 -16.06
C SER A 87 -8.27 -6.47 -16.14
N SER A 88 -8.65 -7.27 -17.14
CA SER A 88 -10.00 -7.79 -17.31
C SER A 88 -10.21 -9.18 -16.66
N ALA A 89 -9.13 -9.88 -16.33
CA ALA A 89 -9.16 -11.21 -15.73
C ALA A 89 -8.04 -11.33 -14.66
N PRO A 90 -8.13 -10.58 -13.54
CA PRO A 90 -7.13 -10.65 -12.48
C PRO A 90 -7.14 -12.02 -11.81
N ILE A 91 -5.99 -12.40 -11.26
CA ILE A 91 -5.90 -13.57 -10.37
C ILE A 91 -6.25 -13.09 -8.96
N THR A 92 -7.21 -13.75 -8.30
CA THR A 92 -7.67 -13.37 -6.97
C THR A 92 -7.34 -14.43 -5.94
N LEU A 93 -6.67 -14.04 -4.85
CA LEU A 93 -6.48 -14.84 -3.65
C LEU A 93 -7.16 -14.11 -2.47
N ARG A 94 -8.17 -14.74 -1.87
CA ARG A 94 -8.94 -14.09 -0.81
C ARG A 94 -9.51 -15.07 0.20
N ALA A 95 -9.88 -14.56 1.36
CA ALA A 95 -10.69 -15.32 2.30
C ALA A 95 -12.04 -15.70 1.70
N HIS A 96 -12.59 -16.82 2.12
CA HIS A 96 -13.95 -17.25 1.79
C HIS A 96 -14.94 -16.45 2.66
N GLY A 97 -15.71 -15.58 2.03
CA GLY A 97 -16.63 -14.70 2.75
C GLY A 97 -15.90 -13.79 3.75
N ALA A 98 -16.35 -13.78 4.99
CA ALA A 98 -15.75 -13.03 6.11
C ALA A 98 -14.91 -13.92 7.06
N GLU A 99 -14.52 -15.10 6.61
CA GLU A 99 -13.75 -16.05 7.42
C GLU A 99 -12.33 -15.51 7.68
N LYS A 100 -11.78 -15.79 8.87
CA LYS A 100 -10.44 -15.37 9.24
C LYS A 100 -9.42 -16.39 8.77
N VAL A 101 -8.50 -15.94 7.91
CA VAL A 101 -7.44 -16.76 7.32
C VAL A 101 -6.09 -16.26 7.81
N ARG A 102 -5.28 -17.17 8.36
CA ARG A 102 -3.91 -16.93 8.80
C ARG A 102 -2.96 -17.83 8.00
N ILE A 103 -2.03 -17.24 7.28
CA ILE A 103 -0.93 -17.94 6.63
C ILE A 103 0.29 -17.72 7.52
N ASP A 104 0.80 -18.79 8.11
CA ASP A 104 1.80 -18.76 9.17
C ASP A 104 3.12 -19.39 8.69
N GLY A 105 4.18 -18.57 8.65
CA GLY A 105 5.50 -18.92 8.14
C GLY A 105 6.39 -19.67 9.14
N SER A 106 5.92 -20.00 10.34
CA SER A 106 6.75 -20.61 11.41
C SER A 106 7.35 -21.97 11.05
N LYS A 107 6.90 -22.60 9.96
CA LYS A 107 7.44 -23.86 9.44
C LYS A 107 8.34 -23.69 8.22
N LEU A 108 8.56 -22.45 7.77
CA LEU A 108 9.46 -22.19 6.66
C LEU A 108 10.94 -22.36 7.05
N PRO A 109 11.81 -22.73 6.11
CA PRO A 109 13.25 -22.67 6.31
C PRO A 109 13.70 -21.22 6.61
N ALA A 110 14.74 -21.06 7.41
CA ALA A 110 15.34 -19.78 7.73
C ALA A 110 15.64 -18.96 6.46
N GLY A 111 15.39 -17.66 6.51
CA GLY A 111 15.58 -16.72 5.40
C GLY A 111 14.57 -16.82 4.25
N SER A 112 13.56 -17.69 4.35
CA SER A 112 12.50 -17.78 3.34
C SER A 112 11.44 -16.69 3.54
N TRP A 113 10.96 -16.10 2.46
CA TRP A 113 9.77 -15.26 2.48
C TRP A 113 8.52 -16.12 2.62
N LEU A 114 7.50 -15.63 3.31
CA LEU A 114 6.25 -16.38 3.43
C LEU A 114 5.47 -16.41 2.12
N ALA A 115 5.31 -15.27 1.46
CA ALA A 115 4.64 -15.18 0.17
C ALA A 115 5.43 -14.32 -0.82
N GLY A 116 5.45 -14.73 -2.10
CA GLY A 116 6.13 -14.04 -3.19
C GLY A 116 5.31 -14.05 -4.49
N ILE A 117 4.79 -12.90 -4.90
CA ILE A 117 4.08 -12.73 -6.19
C ILE A 117 5.01 -12.02 -7.18
N TYR A 118 5.26 -12.68 -8.30
CA TYR A 118 6.13 -12.19 -9.40
C TYR A 118 5.33 -11.92 -10.68
N GLY A 119 4.02 -12.04 -10.62
CA GLY A 119 3.12 -11.85 -11.75
C GLY A 119 2.27 -10.59 -11.61
N ASP A 120 1.62 -10.23 -12.71
CA ASP A 120 0.80 -9.05 -12.87
C ASP A 120 -0.65 -9.28 -12.49
N HIS A 121 -1.37 -8.20 -12.16
CA HIS A 121 -2.82 -8.17 -11.93
C HIS A 121 -3.30 -9.22 -10.93
N TRP A 122 -2.60 -9.34 -9.80
CA TRP A 122 -3.05 -10.09 -8.64
C TRP A 122 -3.90 -9.21 -7.73
N THR A 123 -5.03 -9.76 -7.28
CA THR A 123 -5.79 -9.22 -6.16
C THR A 123 -5.60 -10.15 -4.95
N VAL A 124 -4.95 -9.68 -3.90
CA VAL A 124 -4.78 -10.42 -2.63
C VAL A 124 -5.51 -9.64 -1.55
N GLN A 125 -6.45 -10.30 -0.85
CA GLN A 125 -7.29 -9.58 0.10
C GLN A 125 -7.78 -10.41 1.27
N ASP A 126 -8.01 -9.74 2.41
CA ASP A 126 -8.66 -10.29 3.61
C ASP A 126 -7.88 -11.47 4.24
N LEU A 127 -6.54 -11.41 4.20
CA LEU A 127 -5.63 -12.45 4.67
C LEU A 127 -4.60 -11.90 5.64
N ALA A 128 -4.12 -12.74 6.56
CA ALA A 128 -2.99 -12.46 7.43
C ALA A 128 -1.77 -13.32 7.03
N PHE A 129 -0.60 -12.68 6.90
CA PHE A 129 0.72 -13.28 6.63
C PHE A 129 1.62 -13.01 7.83
N VAL A 130 1.98 -14.04 8.56
CA VAL A 130 2.59 -13.86 9.87
C VAL A 130 3.69 -14.89 10.16
N ASN A 131 4.60 -14.55 11.08
CA ASN A 131 5.66 -15.44 11.55
C ASN A 131 6.58 -15.95 10.42
N SER A 132 6.79 -15.16 9.37
CA SER A 132 7.79 -15.48 8.34
C SER A 132 9.19 -15.38 8.94
N PRO A 133 10.13 -16.29 8.61
CA PRO A 133 11.52 -16.12 9.02
C PRO A 133 12.28 -15.01 8.26
N ALA A 134 11.66 -14.41 7.27
CA ALA A 134 12.10 -13.19 6.57
C ALA A 134 10.88 -12.33 6.22
N GLN A 135 10.77 -11.74 5.00
CA GLN A 135 9.63 -10.90 4.61
C GLN A 135 8.29 -11.66 4.67
N GLY A 136 7.24 -10.97 5.14
CA GLY A 136 5.90 -11.54 5.21
C GLY A 136 5.28 -11.72 3.82
N PHE A 137 5.13 -10.64 3.06
CA PHE A 137 4.56 -10.65 1.71
C PHE A 137 5.40 -9.79 0.76
N VAL A 138 5.78 -10.33 -0.38
CA VAL A 138 6.61 -9.64 -1.38
C VAL A 138 5.92 -9.69 -2.74
N ALA A 139 5.74 -8.52 -3.39
CA ALA A 139 5.42 -8.44 -4.81
C ALA A 139 6.62 -7.86 -5.57
N THR A 140 7.10 -8.61 -6.56
CA THR A 140 8.32 -8.25 -7.32
C THR A 140 7.98 -7.99 -8.77
N SER A 141 8.34 -6.81 -9.28
CA SER A 141 8.13 -6.37 -10.67
C SER A 141 6.66 -6.51 -11.12
N SER A 142 5.72 -6.40 -10.17
CA SER A 142 4.28 -6.59 -10.38
C SER A 142 3.64 -5.35 -10.98
N VAL A 143 2.73 -5.57 -11.95
CA VAL A 143 1.94 -4.52 -12.58
C VAL A 143 0.47 -4.66 -12.19
N GLY A 144 -0.16 -3.57 -11.73
CA GLY A 144 -1.60 -3.52 -11.48
C GLY A 144 -2.10 -4.43 -10.36
N GLY A 145 -1.23 -4.79 -9.41
CA GLY A 145 -1.58 -5.57 -8.23
C GLY A 145 -2.49 -4.78 -7.28
N VAL A 146 -3.46 -5.45 -6.66
CA VAL A 146 -4.33 -4.91 -5.61
C VAL A 146 -4.17 -5.73 -4.35
N PHE A 147 -3.59 -5.13 -3.31
CA PHE A 147 -3.32 -5.75 -2.01
C PHE A 147 -4.12 -4.99 -0.95
N ARG A 148 -5.20 -5.60 -0.45
CA ARG A 148 -6.10 -4.88 0.46
C ARG A 148 -6.55 -5.69 1.66
N ASN A 149 -6.83 -4.97 2.77
CA ASN A 149 -7.27 -5.56 4.03
C ASN A 149 -6.35 -6.69 4.48
N LEU A 150 -5.04 -6.52 4.30
CA LEU A 150 -4.04 -7.50 4.71
C LEU A 150 -3.52 -7.18 6.11
N ILE A 151 -3.10 -8.22 6.79
CA ILE A 151 -2.29 -8.13 8.01
C ILE A 151 -0.95 -8.78 7.71
N THR A 152 0.16 -8.10 8.02
CA THR A 152 1.51 -8.66 7.97
C THR A 152 2.17 -8.42 9.32
N ALA A 153 2.39 -9.48 10.10
CA ALA A 153 2.81 -9.30 11.48
C ALA A 153 3.85 -10.33 11.93
N ASP A 154 4.69 -9.92 12.87
CA ASP A 154 5.68 -10.80 13.53
C ASP A 154 6.59 -11.52 12.53
N ASN A 155 6.95 -10.86 11.42
CA ASN A 155 7.84 -11.40 10.39
C ASN A 155 9.29 -11.03 10.67
N GLY A 156 10.22 -11.87 10.20
CA GLY A 156 11.66 -11.75 10.39
C GLY A 156 12.35 -10.72 9.47
N ASP A 157 11.60 -9.88 8.80
CA ASP A 157 12.02 -8.73 7.98
C ASP A 157 10.74 -7.91 7.68
N SER A 158 10.76 -6.98 6.72
CA SER A 158 9.61 -6.11 6.40
C SER A 158 8.30 -6.89 6.21
N GLY A 159 7.22 -6.41 6.80
CA GLY A 159 5.91 -7.07 6.73
C GLY A 159 5.39 -7.19 5.31
N PHE A 160 5.38 -6.08 4.56
CA PHE A 160 4.95 -6.02 3.16
C PHE A 160 6.01 -5.33 2.30
N THR A 161 6.33 -5.91 1.15
CA THR A 161 7.35 -5.35 0.23
C THR A 161 6.86 -5.28 -1.21
N LEU A 162 6.98 -4.11 -1.84
CA LEU A 162 6.99 -3.93 -3.30
C LEU A 162 8.43 -3.71 -3.75
N ARG A 163 8.91 -4.43 -4.76
CA ARG A 163 10.29 -4.31 -5.23
C ARG A 163 10.48 -4.67 -6.69
N GLY A 164 11.64 -4.29 -7.22
CA GLY A 164 12.07 -4.62 -8.58
C GLY A 164 11.62 -3.60 -9.61
N ASP A 165 12.34 -3.59 -10.72
CA ASP A 165 12.02 -2.72 -11.86
C ASP A 165 10.71 -3.15 -12.53
N GLY A 166 9.93 -2.17 -12.99
CA GLY A 166 8.62 -2.40 -13.57
C GLY A 166 7.48 -2.54 -12.56
N THR A 167 7.76 -2.40 -11.25
CA THR A 167 6.71 -2.38 -10.20
C THR A 167 5.79 -1.18 -10.41
N THR A 168 4.64 -1.37 -11.08
CA THR A 168 3.84 -0.28 -11.64
C THR A 168 2.35 -0.42 -11.33
N GLY A 169 1.71 0.69 -10.95
CA GLY A 169 0.25 0.76 -10.80
C GLY A 169 -0.32 -0.12 -9.69
N ASN A 170 0.47 -0.49 -8.68
CA ASN A 170 0.01 -1.33 -7.58
C ASN A 170 -0.70 -0.49 -6.52
N LEU A 171 -1.75 -1.04 -5.96
CA LEU A 171 -2.50 -0.47 -4.85
C LEU A 171 -2.32 -1.33 -3.59
N VAL A 172 -1.75 -0.73 -2.54
CA VAL A 172 -1.79 -1.29 -1.18
C VAL A 172 -2.81 -0.49 -0.37
N GLN A 173 -3.88 -1.16 0.04
CA GLN A 173 -5.01 -0.51 0.71
C GLN A 173 -5.35 -1.21 2.03
N ASN A 174 -5.52 -0.42 3.10
CA ASN A 174 -5.96 -0.92 4.40
C ASN A 174 -5.04 -2.04 4.95
N LEU A 175 -3.74 -1.87 4.83
CA LEU A 175 -2.74 -2.78 5.38
C LEU A 175 -2.56 -2.52 6.89
N ASP A 176 -2.62 -3.56 7.73
CA ASP A 176 -2.05 -3.55 9.08
C ASP A 176 -0.72 -4.29 9.05
N SER A 177 0.38 -3.58 9.31
CA SER A 177 1.71 -4.19 9.37
C SER A 177 2.41 -3.84 10.66
N HIS A 178 2.72 -4.85 11.47
CA HIS A 178 3.21 -4.59 12.82
C HIS A 178 4.04 -5.73 13.41
N GLY A 179 4.86 -5.38 14.42
CA GLY A 179 5.64 -6.35 15.18
C GLY A 179 6.72 -7.04 14.35
N ASN A 180 7.07 -6.52 13.18
CA ASN A 180 8.10 -7.10 12.33
C ASN A 180 9.49 -6.76 12.88
N TYR A 181 10.41 -7.76 12.86
CA TYR A 181 11.76 -7.64 13.41
C TYR A 181 12.71 -8.59 12.72
N ASP A 182 13.85 -8.10 12.23
CA ASP A 182 14.90 -8.91 11.61
C ASP A 182 16.02 -9.23 12.60
N PRO A 183 16.07 -10.44 13.16
CA PRO A 183 17.08 -10.81 14.14
C PRO A 183 18.53 -10.76 13.59
N ALA A 184 18.68 -11.01 12.30
CA ALA A 184 20.00 -11.05 11.65
C ALA A 184 20.59 -9.64 11.45
N GLY A 185 19.74 -8.62 11.26
CA GLY A 185 20.11 -7.22 11.13
C GLY A 185 19.85 -6.41 12.40
N HIS A 186 19.61 -7.07 13.54
CA HIS A 186 19.35 -6.38 14.81
C HIS A 186 18.25 -5.32 14.73
N GLY A 187 17.25 -5.58 13.89
CA GLY A 187 16.09 -4.71 13.70
C GLY A 187 16.22 -3.69 12.58
N GLN A 188 17.33 -3.62 11.83
CA GLN A 188 17.60 -2.57 10.82
C GLN A 188 16.76 -2.62 9.55
N ASN A 189 16.06 -3.72 9.24
CA ASN A 189 15.44 -3.91 7.92
C ASN A 189 13.94 -4.22 7.98
N ALA A 190 13.38 -4.43 9.16
CA ALA A 190 12.01 -4.87 9.29
C ALA A 190 11.03 -3.69 9.38
N ASP A 191 10.65 -3.18 8.23
CA ASP A 191 9.67 -2.12 8.08
C ASP A 191 8.22 -2.63 8.14
N GLY A 192 7.28 -1.73 8.37
CA GLY A 192 5.87 -2.01 8.14
C GLY A 192 5.61 -2.27 6.67
N ILE A 193 5.94 -1.32 5.81
CA ILE A 193 5.92 -1.46 4.35
C ILE A 193 7.19 -0.93 3.73
N ALA A 194 7.82 -1.74 2.89
CA ALA A 194 8.98 -1.39 2.08
C ALA A 194 8.59 -1.25 0.60
N VAL A 195 8.94 -0.14 -0.05
CA VAL A 195 8.92 -0.03 -1.51
C VAL A 195 10.36 0.25 -1.93
N LYS A 196 11.11 -0.80 -2.24
CA LYS A 196 12.58 -0.76 -2.30
C LYS A 196 13.15 -1.37 -3.59
N PHE A 197 14.37 -0.95 -3.95
CA PHE A 197 15.21 -1.59 -4.97
C PHE A 197 14.50 -1.80 -6.31
N GLY A 198 14.07 -0.71 -6.95
CA GLY A 198 13.43 -0.81 -8.25
C GLY A 198 12.83 0.48 -8.75
N SER A 199 11.95 0.34 -9.71
CA SER A 199 11.30 1.45 -10.40
C SER A 199 9.90 1.08 -10.89
N GLY A 200 9.10 2.08 -11.22
CA GLY A 200 7.77 1.95 -11.81
C GLY A 200 6.77 2.92 -11.17
N THR A 201 5.97 3.56 -12.00
CA THR A 201 5.07 4.65 -11.60
C THR A 201 3.68 4.17 -11.19
N GLY A 202 2.90 5.04 -10.53
CA GLY A 202 1.51 4.79 -10.22
C GLY A 202 1.27 3.90 -9.00
N ASN A 203 2.30 3.56 -8.22
CA ASN A 203 2.12 2.81 -6.98
C ASN A 203 1.52 3.72 -5.89
N ARG A 204 0.54 3.19 -5.18
CA ARG A 204 -0.21 3.92 -4.16
C ARG A 204 -0.38 3.09 -2.89
N ILE A 205 -0.16 3.73 -1.74
CA ILE A 205 -0.43 3.19 -0.41
C ILE A 205 -1.50 4.07 0.22
N THR A 206 -2.58 3.48 0.71
CA THR A 206 -3.66 4.22 1.35
C THR A 206 -4.31 3.44 2.49
N GLY A 207 -4.66 4.12 3.58
CA GLY A 207 -5.32 3.51 4.73
C GLY A 207 -4.45 2.51 5.49
N ALA A 208 -3.13 2.57 5.35
CA ALA A 208 -2.22 1.68 6.06
C ALA A 208 -2.06 2.09 7.53
N ARG A 209 -1.86 1.09 8.39
CA ARG A 209 -1.52 1.25 9.80
C ARG A 209 -0.27 0.42 10.07
N LEU A 210 0.86 1.12 10.32
CA LEU A 210 2.23 0.58 10.31
C LEU A 210 2.86 0.87 11.67
N TYR A 211 2.93 -0.14 12.54
CA TYR A 211 3.26 0.16 13.93
C TYR A 211 4.06 -0.92 14.63
N ASN A 212 4.84 -0.49 15.61
CA ASN A 212 5.65 -1.39 16.44
C ASN A 212 6.61 -2.27 15.64
N ASN A 213 7.06 -1.82 14.47
CA ASN A 213 8.11 -2.48 13.70
C ASN A 213 9.48 -2.06 14.23
N SER A 214 10.48 -2.91 14.07
CA SER A 214 11.82 -2.61 14.59
C SER A 214 12.54 -1.52 13.78
N ASP A 215 12.21 -1.35 12.51
CA ASP A 215 12.72 -0.25 11.68
C ASP A 215 11.60 0.74 11.36
N ASP A 216 11.44 1.17 10.14
CA ASP A 216 10.54 2.23 9.73
C ASP A 216 9.07 1.78 9.58
N GLY A 217 8.14 2.70 9.69
CA GLY A 217 6.75 2.43 9.29
C GLY A 217 6.66 2.25 7.78
N VAL A 218 7.14 3.24 7.01
CA VAL A 218 7.29 3.21 5.55
C VAL A 218 8.75 3.42 5.20
N ASP A 219 9.31 2.60 4.30
CA ASP A 219 10.64 2.83 3.74
C ASP A 219 10.64 2.76 2.20
N LEU A 220 11.07 3.86 1.55
CA LEU A 220 11.18 3.99 0.09
C LEU A 220 12.65 3.93 -0.39
N TRP A 221 13.49 3.15 0.28
CA TRP A 221 14.92 3.04 -0.01
C TRP A 221 15.20 2.58 -1.45
N GLN A 222 15.96 3.39 -2.20
CA GLN A 222 16.38 3.04 -3.58
C GLN A 222 15.23 2.66 -4.52
N PHE A 223 14.02 3.21 -4.31
CA PHE A 223 12.96 3.12 -5.30
C PHE A 223 12.94 4.40 -6.14
N SER A 224 13.24 4.28 -7.41
CA SER A 224 13.57 5.40 -8.30
C SER A 224 12.35 6.04 -9.01
N SER A 225 11.12 5.74 -8.59
CA SER A 225 9.91 6.29 -9.19
C SER A 225 8.93 6.80 -8.12
N PRO A 226 8.08 7.80 -8.45
CA PRO A 226 7.14 8.36 -7.50
C PRO A 226 6.16 7.35 -6.93
N VAL A 227 5.96 7.39 -5.62
CA VAL A 227 4.95 6.66 -4.86
C VAL A 227 4.01 7.68 -4.20
N THR A 228 2.71 7.42 -4.24
CA THR A 228 1.71 8.19 -3.50
C THR A 228 1.35 7.48 -2.21
N ILE A 229 1.45 8.18 -1.07
CA ILE A 229 1.09 7.66 0.26
C ILE A 229 0.08 8.61 0.88
N GLU A 230 -1.07 8.07 1.26
CA GLU A 230 -2.14 8.90 1.80
C GLU A 230 -2.99 8.16 2.83
N HIS A 231 -3.67 8.92 3.70
CA HIS A 231 -4.58 8.39 4.71
C HIS A 231 -3.97 7.22 5.50
N SER A 232 -2.69 7.32 5.88
CA SER A 232 -1.96 6.23 6.52
C SER A 232 -1.31 6.69 7.82
N TRP A 233 -1.15 5.75 8.74
CA TRP A 233 -0.61 5.99 10.07
C TRP A 233 0.66 5.17 10.28
N ALA A 234 1.70 5.77 10.86
CA ALA A 234 2.96 5.11 11.23
C ALA A 234 3.35 5.50 12.65
N PHE A 235 3.43 4.52 13.57
CA PHE A 235 3.64 4.86 14.97
C PHE A 235 4.31 3.77 15.80
N GLY A 236 5.02 4.20 16.83
CA GLY A 236 5.71 3.30 17.76
C GLY A 236 6.77 2.42 17.09
N ASN A 237 7.32 2.86 15.93
CA ASN A 237 8.36 2.12 15.23
C ASN A 237 9.74 2.45 15.81
N GLY A 238 10.69 1.52 15.70
CA GLY A 238 12.08 1.64 16.16
C GLY A 238 12.29 1.34 17.63
N GLU A 239 11.27 0.99 18.39
CA GLU A 239 11.44 0.62 19.80
C GLU A 239 11.90 -0.85 19.92
N ASN A 240 12.96 -1.06 20.72
CA ASN A 240 13.46 -2.41 21.01
C ASN A 240 12.49 -3.20 21.88
N ARG A 241 11.54 -3.88 21.28
CA ARG A 241 10.53 -4.72 21.93
C ARG A 241 10.97 -6.17 22.09
N TRP A 242 12.11 -6.54 21.49
CA TRP A 242 12.63 -7.91 21.43
C TRP A 242 13.78 -8.16 22.40
N ASN A 243 14.15 -7.15 23.21
CA ASN A 243 15.27 -7.21 24.15
C ASN A 243 16.60 -7.56 23.48
N ASP A 244 16.81 -7.14 22.23
CA ASP A 244 18.07 -7.31 21.52
C ASP A 244 19.10 -6.31 22.06
N ALA A 245 20.19 -6.80 22.66
CA ALA A 245 21.24 -5.94 23.22
C ALA A 245 22.05 -5.19 22.12
N ALA A 246 22.00 -5.67 20.86
CA ALA A 246 22.63 -5.05 19.71
C ALA A 246 21.63 -4.33 18.79
N PHE A 247 20.46 -3.97 19.30
CA PHE A 247 19.39 -3.38 18.50
C PHE A 247 19.84 -2.12 17.77
N GLU A 248 19.59 -2.07 16.45
CA GLU A 248 19.99 -0.99 15.54
C GLU A 248 18.85 -0.43 14.68
N GLY A 249 17.58 -0.78 14.99
CA GLY A 249 16.41 -0.27 14.25
C GLY A 249 16.32 1.26 14.30
N ASN A 250 15.92 1.87 13.19
CA ASN A 250 15.93 3.32 13.01
C ASN A 250 14.64 4.03 13.41
N GLY A 251 13.48 3.45 13.16
CA GLY A 251 12.18 3.89 13.62
C GLY A 251 11.71 5.26 13.16
N ASN A 252 11.80 5.57 11.88
CA ASN A 252 11.04 6.69 11.34
C ASN A 252 9.58 6.30 11.09
N GLY A 253 8.67 7.26 11.14
CA GLY A 253 7.31 7.03 10.67
C GLY A 253 7.28 6.80 9.16
N PHE A 254 7.74 7.77 8.39
CA PHE A 254 7.81 7.76 6.92
C PHE A 254 9.21 8.16 6.46
N LYS A 255 9.99 7.18 5.99
CA LYS A 255 11.29 7.36 5.37
C LYS A 255 11.14 7.37 3.85
N LEU A 256 11.30 8.55 3.25
CA LEU A 256 10.89 8.85 1.88
C LEU A 256 12.07 8.85 0.90
N GLY A 257 13.02 7.95 1.06
CA GLY A 257 14.15 7.84 0.17
C GLY A 257 15.34 7.14 0.77
N GLY A 258 16.47 7.30 0.13
CA GLY A 258 17.77 6.72 0.51
C GLY A 258 18.53 6.20 -0.69
N GLY A 259 19.84 5.94 -0.50
CA GLY A 259 20.71 5.42 -1.54
C GLY A 259 20.94 6.38 -2.72
N GLY A 260 20.71 7.69 -2.55
CA GLY A 260 20.95 8.70 -3.57
C GLY A 260 19.86 8.85 -4.63
N ALA A 261 18.71 8.20 -4.46
CA ALA A 261 17.57 8.40 -5.36
C ALA A 261 17.00 9.83 -5.23
N SER A 262 16.73 10.50 -6.35
CA SER A 262 16.11 11.82 -6.41
C SER A 262 14.69 11.69 -7.00
N VAL A 263 13.70 11.52 -6.12
CA VAL A 263 12.33 11.11 -6.49
C VAL A 263 11.29 12.02 -5.84
N ALA A 264 10.28 12.42 -6.62
CA ALA A 264 9.17 13.28 -6.17
C ALA A 264 7.98 12.44 -5.66
N HIS A 265 8.11 11.82 -4.48
CA HIS A 265 6.98 11.14 -3.85
C HIS A 265 5.92 12.12 -3.39
N VAL A 266 4.66 11.67 -3.31
CA VAL A 266 3.50 12.45 -2.86
C VAL A 266 2.98 11.85 -1.55
N VAL A 267 2.93 12.67 -0.50
CA VAL A 267 2.62 12.21 0.87
C VAL A 267 1.56 13.13 1.47
N ASN A 268 0.32 12.66 1.51
CA ASN A 268 -0.82 13.49 1.87
C ASN A 268 -1.68 12.86 2.96
N ASN A 269 -2.12 13.67 3.91
CA ASN A 269 -3.10 13.29 4.93
C ASN A 269 -2.68 12.05 5.76
N ASN A 270 -1.39 11.95 6.11
CA ASN A 270 -0.86 10.87 6.94
C ASN A 270 -0.57 11.36 8.35
N ALA A 271 -0.43 10.44 9.29
CA ALA A 271 0.00 10.74 10.66
C ALA A 271 1.16 9.85 11.11
N ALA A 272 2.13 10.46 11.82
CA ALA A 272 3.27 9.78 12.40
C ALA A 272 3.44 10.18 13.87
N TRP A 273 3.43 9.21 14.78
CA TRP A 273 3.58 9.52 16.21
C TRP A 273 4.35 8.45 16.98
N ASP A 274 4.97 8.87 18.07
CA ASP A 274 5.73 7.99 18.99
C ASP A 274 6.78 7.11 18.29
N ASN A 275 7.32 7.54 17.15
CA ASN A 275 8.43 6.87 16.48
C ASN A 275 9.77 7.28 17.12
N THR A 276 10.76 6.39 17.13
CA THR A 276 12.05 6.63 17.83
C THR A 276 12.98 7.59 17.10
N LEU A 277 12.71 7.88 15.82
CA LEU A 277 13.38 8.93 15.07
C LEU A 277 12.39 10.01 14.59
N HIS A 278 12.34 10.27 13.29
CA HIS A 278 11.54 11.32 12.70
C HIS A 278 10.11 10.86 12.39
N GLY A 279 9.14 11.77 12.45
CA GLY A 279 7.82 11.52 11.89
C GLY A 279 7.89 11.30 10.38
N PHE A 280 8.47 12.25 9.65
CA PHE A 280 8.68 12.24 8.21
C PHE A 280 10.10 12.67 7.87
N THR A 281 10.80 11.91 7.04
CA THR A 281 12.17 12.23 6.61
C THR A 281 12.38 11.97 5.12
N GLU A 282 13.14 12.86 4.47
CA GLU A 282 13.60 12.67 3.09
C GLU A 282 14.65 11.56 2.96
N ASN A 283 15.39 11.29 4.02
CA ASN A 283 16.50 10.32 4.07
C ASN A 283 17.44 10.45 2.85
N SER A 284 17.99 11.63 2.63
CA SER A 284 18.88 11.97 1.49
C SER A 284 18.22 11.92 0.10
N ASN A 285 16.91 11.85 0.00
CA ASN A 285 16.19 12.04 -1.25
C ASN A 285 16.17 13.54 -1.61
N THR A 286 16.88 13.92 -2.67
CA THR A 286 16.98 15.30 -3.12
C THR A 286 15.86 15.73 -4.07
N GLY A 287 14.92 14.84 -4.38
CA GLY A 287 13.81 15.10 -5.27
C GLY A 287 12.76 16.08 -4.70
N ALA A 288 11.88 16.54 -5.57
CA ALA A 288 10.82 17.48 -5.22
C ALA A 288 9.64 16.76 -4.52
N LEU A 289 9.90 16.22 -3.33
CA LEU A 289 8.87 15.60 -2.48
C LEU A 289 7.72 16.59 -2.21
N ALA A 290 6.48 16.12 -2.25
CA ALA A 290 5.31 16.91 -1.95
C ALA A 290 4.60 16.36 -0.70
N LEU A 291 4.66 17.11 0.42
CA LEU A 291 4.01 16.74 1.67
C LEU A 291 2.90 17.74 2.01
N ASN A 292 1.66 17.27 2.08
CA ASN A 292 0.53 18.14 2.37
C ASN A 292 -0.40 17.53 3.42
N ARG A 293 -0.79 18.35 4.41
CA ARG A 293 -1.75 17.96 5.45
C ARG A 293 -1.35 16.69 6.24
N ASN A 294 -0.09 16.50 6.54
CA ASN A 294 0.35 15.43 7.41
C ASN A 294 0.46 15.93 8.86
N THR A 295 0.34 15.03 9.81
CA THR A 295 0.52 15.30 11.24
C THR A 295 1.67 14.50 11.80
N ALA A 296 2.62 15.16 12.47
CA ALA A 296 3.63 14.54 13.32
C ALA A 296 3.33 14.84 14.79
N TYR A 297 3.47 13.86 15.68
CA TYR A 297 3.20 14.04 17.09
C TYR A 297 4.13 13.21 17.96
N ALA A 298 4.80 13.85 18.89
CA ALA A 298 5.61 13.22 19.94
C ALA A 298 6.68 12.23 19.45
N ASN A 299 7.18 12.36 18.21
CA ASN A 299 8.32 11.57 17.74
C ASN A 299 9.61 11.97 18.50
N ALA A 300 10.54 11.02 18.64
CA ALA A 300 11.74 11.26 19.48
C ALA A 300 12.77 12.19 18.81
N GLN A 301 12.65 12.47 17.51
CA GLN A 301 13.41 13.46 16.78
C GLN A 301 12.47 14.50 16.14
N SER A 302 12.78 15.04 14.96
CA SER A 302 11.96 16.07 14.32
C SER A 302 10.65 15.50 13.77
N GLY A 303 9.58 16.26 13.85
CA GLY A 303 8.34 15.93 13.16
C GLY A 303 8.56 15.78 11.65
N PHE A 304 9.27 16.77 11.05
CA PHE A 304 9.63 16.78 9.63
C PHE A 304 11.13 17.09 9.47
N TYR A 305 11.86 16.19 8.82
CA TYR A 305 13.30 16.34 8.55
C TYR A 305 13.58 16.35 7.05
N PHE A 306 13.81 17.55 6.47
CA PHE A 306 14.00 17.79 5.03
C PHE A 306 15.14 18.79 4.83
N ALA A 307 16.35 18.34 5.09
CA ALA A 307 17.53 19.22 5.21
C ALA A 307 18.32 19.40 3.91
N THR A 308 18.15 18.51 2.91
CA THR A 308 19.03 18.46 1.73
C THR A 308 18.29 18.57 0.39
N GLY A 309 17.00 18.22 0.34
CA GLY A 309 16.23 18.16 -0.89
C GLY A 309 15.49 19.44 -1.26
N THR A 310 14.65 19.34 -2.30
CA THR A 310 13.79 20.42 -2.81
C THR A 310 12.32 20.19 -2.46
N ALA A 311 12.07 19.59 -1.31
CA ALA A 311 10.71 19.24 -0.86
C ALA A 311 9.81 20.46 -0.75
N ARG A 312 8.50 20.25 -0.91
CA ARG A 312 7.43 21.23 -0.72
C ARG A 312 6.52 20.75 0.41
N LEU A 313 6.53 21.45 1.53
CA LEU A 313 5.74 21.16 2.72
C LEU A 313 4.61 22.18 2.85
N GLY A 314 3.34 21.73 2.80
CA GLY A 314 2.18 22.59 2.91
C GLY A 314 1.15 22.07 3.90
N LYS A 315 0.63 22.94 4.76
CA LYS A 315 -0.48 22.63 5.68
C LYS A 315 -0.23 21.43 6.60
N ASN A 316 1.02 21.12 6.92
CA ASN A 316 1.37 20.06 7.85
C ASN A 316 1.33 20.58 9.29
N LEU A 317 1.15 19.66 10.22
CA LEU A 317 1.06 19.93 11.66
C LEU A 317 2.08 19.07 12.40
N ALA A 318 2.93 19.69 13.23
CA ALA A 318 3.88 18.99 14.10
C ALA A 318 3.77 19.52 15.52
N VAL A 319 3.60 18.63 16.49
CA VAL A 319 3.39 18.98 17.89
C VAL A 319 4.11 18.00 18.81
N GLY A 320 4.90 18.52 19.75
CA GLY A 320 5.53 17.73 20.80
C GLY A 320 6.69 16.83 20.36
N ASP A 321 7.15 16.93 19.11
CA ASP A 321 8.31 16.21 18.61
C ASP A 321 9.58 16.72 19.32
N LYS A 322 10.42 15.82 19.86
CA LYS A 322 11.54 16.20 20.74
C LYS A 322 12.67 16.92 19.99
N GLY A 323 12.87 16.64 18.71
CA GLY A 323 13.81 17.34 17.83
C GLY A 323 13.24 18.61 17.18
N GLY A 324 12.04 19.04 17.60
CA GLY A 324 11.31 20.18 17.05
C GLY A 324 10.38 19.84 15.90
N ALA A 325 9.52 20.81 15.54
CA ALA A 325 8.50 20.62 14.52
C ALA A 325 9.09 20.28 13.14
N ALA A 326 10.08 21.04 12.69
CA ALA A 326 10.70 20.83 11.38
C ALA A 326 12.19 21.21 11.38
N LYS A 327 12.99 20.45 10.63
CA LYS A 327 14.37 20.80 10.28
C LYS A 327 14.47 20.82 8.75
N LEU A 328 14.59 22.01 8.18
CA LEU A 328 14.48 22.25 6.75
C LEU A 328 15.76 22.84 6.19
N GLY A 329 16.17 22.38 5.00
CA GLY A 329 17.23 22.98 4.21
C GLY A 329 16.79 24.22 3.45
N SER A 330 17.74 24.99 2.94
CA SER A 330 17.49 26.25 2.24
C SER A 330 16.71 26.08 0.92
N SER A 331 16.74 24.90 0.33
CA SER A 331 16.02 24.57 -0.92
C SER A 331 14.62 24.01 -0.70
N THR A 332 14.26 23.71 0.54
CA THR A 332 12.91 23.22 0.92
C THR A 332 11.92 24.38 0.99
N VAL A 333 10.78 24.26 0.34
CA VAL A 333 9.68 25.23 0.39
C VAL A 333 8.71 24.84 1.49
N SER A 334 8.45 25.76 2.42
CA SER A 334 7.53 25.59 3.55
C SER A 334 6.46 26.68 3.50
N ALA A 335 5.18 26.31 3.47
CA ALA A 335 4.09 27.27 3.40
C ALA A 335 2.79 26.77 4.05
N GLY A 336 2.31 27.50 5.07
CA GLY A 336 1.05 27.17 5.73
C GLY A 336 1.12 26.03 6.74
N ASN A 337 2.31 25.65 7.18
CA ASN A 337 2.53 24.67 8.25
C ASN A 337 2.51 25.38 9.61
N ASN A 338 2.24 24.67 10.70
CA ASN A 338 2.15 25.33 12.04
C ASN A 338 3.50 25.89 12.55
N TRP A 339 4.60 25.54 11.95
CA TRP A 339 5.92 26.14 12.26
C TRP A 339 6.26 27.37 11.40
N ASP A 340 5.45 27.68 10.39
CA ASP A 340 5.64 28.87 9.56
C ASP A 340 5.13 30.12 10.29
N SER A 341 5.77 31.28 10.05
CA SER A 341 5.41 32.53 10.71
C SER A 341 3.94 32.90 10.47
N GLY A 342 3.25 33.26 11.55
CA GLY A 342 1.86 33.71 11.51
C GLY A 342 0.83 32.57 11.42
N ILE A 343 1.24 31.30 11.42
CA ILE A 343 0.35 30.15 11.42
C ILE A 343 0.14 29.65 12.85
N ALA A 344 -1.10 29.66 13.31
CA ALA A 344 -1.45 29.16 14.63
C ALA A 344 -1.47 27.61 14.64
N THR A 345 -0.97 27.01 15.73
CA THR A 345 -1.10 25.57 15.99
C THR A 345 -2.49 25.28 16.55
N PRO A 346 -3.39 24.62 15.81
CA PRO A 346 -4.70 24.25 16.34
C PRO A 346 -4.55 23.16 17.41
N PRO A 347 -5.32 23.21 18.50
CA PRO A 347 -5.28 22.19 19.52
C PRO A 347 -5.86 20.87 19.00
N PHE A 348 -5.27 19.75 19.41
CA PHE A 348 -5.88 18.44 19.20
C PHE A 348 -7.13 18.25 20.06
N ARG A 349 -8.13 17.56 19.53
CA ARG A 349 -9.33 17.15 20.28
C ARG A 349 -9.00 16.08 21.31
N SER A 350 -8.04 15.22 20.99
CA SER A 350 -7.52 14.19 21.89
C SER A 350 -6.07 13.88 21.55
N THR A 351 -5.27 13.60 22.56
CA THR A 351 -3.93 13.01 22.49
C THR A 351 -3.90 11.58 23.01
N ASP A 352 -5.07 10.99 23.31
CA ASP A 352 -5.21 9.57 23.71
C ASP A 352 -5.25 8.70 22.45
N ALA A 353 -4.19 7.93 22.22
CA ALA A 353 -4.01 7.05 21.08
C ALA A 353 -4.85 5.76 21.14
N THR A 354 -5.52 5.47 22.25
CA THR A 354 -6.24 4.20 22.47
C THR A 354 -7.18 3.84 21.32
N THR A 355 -7.90 4.83 20.79
CA THR A 355 -8.84 4.62 19.68
C THR A 355 -8.16 4.32 18.34
N ALA A 356 -6.89 4.73 18.13
CA ALA A 356 -6.14 4.41 16.94
C ALA A 356 -5.74 2.93 16.84
N TYR A 357 -5.66 2.24 17.98
CA TYR A 357 -5.46 0.79 18.07
C TYR A 357 -6.74 -0.02 17.88
N GLY A 358 -7.89 0.63 17.79
CA GLY A 358 -9.19 -0.01 17.65
C GLY A 358 -9.36 -0.83 16.38
N ALA A 359 -10.47 -1.55 16.29
CA ALA A 359 -10.84 -2.29 15.10
C ALA A 359 -11.05 -1.34 13.91
N ARG A 360 -10.66 -1.77 12.72
CA ARG A 360 -10.98 -1.06 11.48
C ARG A 360 -12.50 -0.98 11.29
N ARG A 361 -12.95 0.02 10.54
CA ARG A 361 -14.36 0.12 10.11
C ARG A 361 -14.76 -1.08 9.25
N ALA A 362 -16.04 -1.30 9.07
CA ALA A 362 -16.55 -2.46 8.32
C ALA A 362 -16.09 -2.50 6.85
N ASP A 363 -15.77 -1.35 6.26
CA ASP A 363 -15.23 -1.21 4.91
C ASP A 363 -13.69 -1.42 4.84
N GLY A 364 -13.06 -1.72 5.98
CA GLY A 364 -11.63 -1.90 6.12
C GLY A 364 -10.84 -0.60 6.33
N SER A 365 -11.46 0.57 6.29
CA SER A 365 -10.78 1.85 6.53
C SER A 365 -10.31 1.98 7.98
N LEU A 366 -9.47 2.99 8.25
CA LEU A 366 -8.92 3.25 9.59
C LEU A 366 -10.01 3.44 10.63
N PRO A 367 -9.76 3.13 11.92
CA PRO A 367 -10.73 3.32 13.00
C PRO A 367 -11.22 4.77 13.08
N ALA A 368 -12.48 4.96 13.46
CA ALA A 368 -12.95 6.29 13.82
C ALA A 368 -12.25 6.77 15.09
N THR A 369 -11.66 7.95 15.06
CA THR A 369 -10.93 8.50 16.20
C THR A 369 -11.08 10.01 16.31
N THR A 370 -10.94 10.54 17.51
CA THR A 370 -10.67 11.96 17.78
C THR A 370 -9.19 12.24 18.06
N PHE A 371 -8.37 11.18 18.14
CA PHE A 371 -6.94 11.29 18.36
C PHE A 371 -6.28 12.08 17.23
N LEU A 372 -5.45 13.05 17.58
CA LEU A 372 -4.75 13.98 16.68
C LEU A 372 -5.65 14.74 15.67
N THR A 373 -6.98 14.65 15.81
CA THR A 373 -7.86 15.51 15.02
C THR A 373 -7.92 16.91 15.60
N THR A 374 -8.07 17.90 14.74
CA THR A 374 -8.24 19.31 15.14
C THR A 374 -9.64 19.81 14.79
N GLY A 375 -10.02 20.97 15.28
CA GLY A 375 -11.22 21.68 14.78
C GLY A 375 -11.01 22.30 13.40
N SER A 376 -9.76 22.31 12.90
CA SER A 376 -9.39 22.87 11.60
C SER A 376 -9.50 21.81 10.49
N THR A 377 -10.04 22.21 9.35
CA THR A 377 -10.04 21.40 8.12
C THR A 377 -8.91 21.79 7.17
N THR A 378 -8.05 22.73 7.57
CA THR A 378 -7.05 23.35 6.69
C THR A 378 -5.62 22.90 6.93
N ILE A 379 -5.29 22.35 8.12
CA ILE A 379 -3.94 21.96 8.52
C ILE A 379 -3.97 20.62 9.25
N GLY A 380 -2.96 19.80 9.03
CA GLY A 380 -2.81 18.47 9.61
C GLY A 380 -3.69 17.40 8.96
N SER A 381 -3.49 16.16 9.39
CA SER A 381 -4.24 14.98 8.94
C SER A 381 -5.67 15.00 9.49
N THR A 382 -6.60 14.47 8.68
CA THR A 382 -7.99 14.23 9.10
C THR A 382 -8.15 13.01 9.98
N MET A 383 -7.11 12.13 10.04
CA MET A 383 -7.11 10.87 10.80
C MET A 383 -8.18 9.86 10.34
N ASP A 384 -8.48 9.84 9.03
CA ASP A 384 -9.44 8.93 8.39
C ASP A 384 -8.83 8.17 7.20
#